data_33e0e3ac8ce113626243a62d4148aa10
#
_entry.id   33e0e3ac8ce113626243a62d4148aa10
#
_cell.length_a   1.000
_cell.length_b   1.000
_cell.length_c   1.000
_cell.angle_alpha   90.00
_cell.angle_beta   90.00
_cell.angle_gamma   90.00
#
_symmetry.space_group_name_H-M   'P 1'
#
loop_
_entity.id
_entity.type
_entity.pdbx_description
1 polymer ?
#
loop_
_entity_poly.entity_id
_entity_poly.type
_entity_poly.pdbx_seq_one_letter_code
_entity_poly.pdbx_strand_id
1 'polypeptide(L)' 'MKDKKILLYAGTTEGRKLASYLGRRGVRLHVCVATAYGESLLPEEKNITVTHDRMDSGQMGEFMRVFEPDYVID' A
#
# COMPACT_ATOMS: atom_id res chain seq x y z
N MET A 1 16.08 2.60 -2.71
CA MET A 1 14.68 2.31 -2.25
C MET A 1 13.76 1.92 -3.40
N LYS A 2 13.97 2.39 -4.62
CA LYS A 2 13.00 2.15 -5.67
C LYS A 2 12.88 0.68 -6.12
N ASP A 3 13.86 -0.16 -5.79
CA ASP A 3 13.75 -1.60 -6.06
C ASP A 3 13.03 -2.36 -4.96
N LYS A 4 12.66 -1.68 -3.88
CA LYS A 4 12.00 -2.32 -2.75
C LYS A 4 10.50 -2.34 -2.93
N LYS A 5 9.87 -3.37 -2.38
CA LYS A 5 8.42 -3.51 -2.37
C LYS A 5 7.95 -3.29 -0.94
N ILE A 6 7.02 -2.38 -0.76
CA ILE A 6 6.51 -2.03 0.57
C ILE A 6 5.00 -2.22 0.59
N LEU A 7 4.52 -2.91 1.61
CA LEU A 7 3.10 -3.03 1.90
C LEU A 7 2.78 -2.06 3.02
N LEU A 8 1.85 -1.14 2.78
CA LEU A 8 1.50 -0.08 3.73
C LEU A 8 0.02 -0.12 4.04
N TYR A 9 -0.31 -0.13 5.33
CA TYR A 9 -1.68 0.02 5.79
C TYR A 9 -1.92 1.50 6.09
N ALA A 10 -2.72 2.16 5.27
CA ALA A 10 -2.88 3.61 5.32
C ALA A 10 -4.30 3.99 5.78
N GLY A 11 -4.58 3.73 7.05
CA GLY A 11 -5.87 4.09 7.63
C GLY A 11 -5.91 5.49 8.21
N THR A 12 -4.78 6.20 8.25
CA THR A 12 -4.67 7.52 8.88
C THR A 12 -4.07 8.54 7.93
N THR A 13 -4.13 9.82 8.34
CA THR A 13 -3.51 10.90 7.58
C THR A 13 -2.01 10.68 7.43
N GLU A 14 -1.36 10.22 8.49
CA GLU A 14 0.09 9.92 8.45
C GLU A 14 0.40 8.82 7.45
N GLY A 15 -0.42 7.79 7.42
CA GLY A 15 -0.26 6.70 6.45
C GLY A 15 -0.37 7.21 5.01
N ARG A 16 -1.33 8.09 4.75
CA ARG A 16 -1.49 8.66 3.41
C ARG A 16 -0.32 9.57 3.02
N LYS A 17 0.20 10.34 3.98
CA LYS A 17 1.38 11.18 3.75
C LYS A 17 2.60 10.32 3.41
N LEU A 18 2.76 9.22 4.12
CA LEU A 18 3.85 8.29 3.87
C LEU A 18 3.71 7.65 2.49
N ALA A 19 2.49 7.28 2.10
CA ALA A 19 2.23 6.72 0.77
C ALA A 19 2.64 7.70 -0.33
N SER A 20 2.27 8.97 -0.17
CA SER A 20 2.66 10.02 -1.13
C SER A 20 4.18 10.18 -1.20
N TYR A 21 4.82 10.20 -0.04
CA TYR A 21 6.27 10.35 0.03
C TYR A 21 6.99 9.20 -0.68
N LEU A 22 6.61 7.97 -0.34
CA LEU A 22 7.23 6.78 -0.92
C LEU A 22 6.91 6.64 -2.40
N GLY A 23 5.67 6.96 -2.77
CA GLY A 23 5.24 6.90 -4.16
C GLY A 23 6.06 7.82 -5.06
N ARG A 24 6.33 9.02 -4.60
CA ARG A 24 7.13 9.98 -5.37
C ARG A 24 8.59 9.55 -5.51
N ARG A 25 9.06 8.67 -4.64
CA ARG A 25 10.42 8.16 -4.72
C ARG A 25 10.55 6.93 -5.60
N GLY A 26 9.46 6.50 -6.23
CA GLY A 26 9.48 5.38 -7.14
C GLY A 26 9.50 4.01 -6.46
N VAL A 27 9.19 3.95 -5.18
CA VAL A 27 9.11 2.68 -4.44
C VAL A 27 7.89 1.92 -4.93
N ARG A 28 8.01 0.61 -5.13
CA ARG A 28 6.86 -0.25 -5.41
C ARG A 28 6.03 -0.36 -4.15
N LEU A 29 4.87 0.25 -4.18
CA LEU A 29 4.03 0.38 -2.99
C LEU A 29 2.68 -0.25 -3.23
N HIS A 30 2.26 -1.10 -2.30
CA HIS A 30 0.87 -1.54 -2.25
C HIS A 30 0.25 -1.01 -0.98
N VAL A 31 -0.82 -0.23 -1.12
CA VAL A 31 -1.48 0.42 -0.01
C VAL A 31 -2.80 -0.27 0.26
N CYS A 32 -3.01 -0.67 1.50
CA CYS A 32 -4.28 -1.22 1.95
C CYS A 32 -5.03 -0.14 2.71
N VAL A 33 -6.23 0.18 2.23
CA VAL A 33 -7.12 1.12 2.89
C VAL A 33 -8.45 0.43 3.17
N ALA A 34 -9.23 0.96 4.09
CA ALA A 34 -10.46 0.30 4.49
C ALA A 34 -11.63 0.60 3.55
N THR A 35 -11.57 1.67 2.78
CA THR A 35 -12.70 2.14 1.98
C THR A 35 -12.24 2.70 0.64
N ALA A 36 -13.16 2.74 -0.32
CA ALA A 36 -12.91 3.39 -1.60
C ALA A 36 -12.61 4.89 -1.42
N TYR A 37 -13.19 5.52 -0.41
CA TYR A 37 -12.89 6.91 -0.10
C TYR A 37 -11.43 7.08 0.28
N GLY A 38 -10.91 6.18 1.13
CA GLY A 38 -9.49 6.21 1.49
C GLY A 38 -8.60 6.07 0.27
N GLU A 39 -8.98 5.20 -0.67
CA GLU A 39 -8.24 5.05 -1.92
C GLU A 39 -8.22 6.35 -2.71
N SER A 40 -9.34 7.06 -2.77
CA SER A 40 -9.47 8.30 -3.55
C SER A 40 -8.55 9.43 -3.03
N LEU A 41 -8.08 9.31 -1.80
CA LEU A 41 -7.19 10.32 -1.19
C LEU A 41 -5.72 10.07 -1.50
N LEU A 42 -5.40 8.97 -2.16
CA LEU A 42 -4.02 8.62 -2.47
C LEU A 42 -3.63 9.18 -3.85
N PRO A 43 -2.34 9.47 -4.05
CA PRO A 43 -1.88 9.95 -5.35
C PRO A 43 -1.95 8.84 -6.40
N GLU A 44 -2.19 9.22 -7.65
CA GLU A 44 -2.16 8.29 -8.77
C GLU A 44 -0.74 8.20 -9.31
N GLU A 45 -0.05 7.12 -8.98
CA GLU A 45 1.32 6.88 -9.42
C GLU A 45 1.40 5.45 -9.96
N LYS A 46 2.20 5.24 -10.99
CA LYS A 46 2.33 3.92 -11.61
C LYS A 46 2.88 2.87 -10.66
N ASN A 47 3.68 3.28 -9.71
CA ASN A 47 4.32 2.39 -8.75
C ASN A 47 3.47 2.14 -7.50
N ILE A 48 2.27 2.72 -7.43
CA ILE A 48 1.35 2.52 -6.32
C ILE A 48 0.16 1.69 -6.79
N THR A 49 -0.11 0.61 -6.07
CA THR A 49 -1.35 -0.14 -6.23
C THR A 49 -2.11 -0.08 -4.92
N VAL A 50 -3.43 -0.20 -4.98
CA VAL A 50 -4.27 -0.01 -3.79
C VAL A 50 -5.32 -1.11 -3.72
N THR A 51 -5.57 -1.59 -2.49
CA THR A 51 -6.70 -2.46 -2.18
C THR A 51 -7.54 -1.73 -1.15
N HIS A 52 -8.83 -1.55 -1.41
CA HIS A 52 -9.74 -0.86 -0.49
C HIS A 52 -10.73 -1.79 0.22
N ASP A 53 -10.70 -3.08 -0.08
CA ASP A 53 -11.52 -4.06 0.61
C ASP A 53 -10.71 -4.73 1.71
N ARG A 54 -11.39 -5.10 2.80
CA ARG A 54 -10.74 -5.85 3.86
C ARG A 54 -10.42 -7.25 3.37
N MET A 55 -9.18 -7.64 3.54
CA MET A 55 -8.78 -9.02 3.27
C MET A 55 -8.83 -9.82 4.56
N ASP A 56 -9.33 -11.05 4.50
CA ASP A 56 -9.24 -11.95 5.64
C ASP A 56 -7.81 -12.51 5.72
N SER A 57 -7.53 -13.30 6.77
CA SER A 57 -6.17 -13.83 6.99
C SER A 57 -5.68 -14.68 5.82
N GLY A 58 -6.58 -15.47 5.22
CA GLY A 58 -6.22 -16.31 4.07
C GLY A 58 -5.87 -15.49 2.85
N GLN A 59 -6.69 -14.46 2.56
CA GLN A 59 -6.46 -13.58 1.42
C GLN A 59 -5.17 -12.78 1.61
N MET A 60 -4.93 -12.30 2.82
CA MET A 60 -3.73 -11.54 3.12
C MET A 60 -2.48 -12.41 2.97
N GLY A 61 -2.53 -13.64 3.46
CA GLY A 61 -1.42 -14.59 3.32
C GLY A 61 -1.11 -14.88 1.86
N GLU A 62 -2.14 -15.07 1.04
CA GLU A 62 -1.98 -15.29 -0.39
C GLU A 62 -1.36 -14.06 -1.06
N PHE A 63 -1.86 -12.87 -0.72
CA PHE A 63 -1.34 -11.63 -1.26
C PHE A 63 0.13 -11.45 -0.92
N MET A 64 0.49 -11.68 0.35
CA MET A 64 1.87 -11.55 0.81
C MET A 64 2.81 -12.49 0.05
N ARG A 65 2.34 -13.70 -0.22
CA ARG A 65 3.12 -14.70 -0.94
C ARG A 65 3.40 -14.27 -2.38
N VAL A 66 2.43 -13.63 -3.01
CA VAL A 66 2.56 -13.16 -4.39
C VAL A 66 3.35 -11.85 -4.48
N PHE A 67 3.03 -10.90 -3.62
CA PHE A 67 3.66 -9.58 -3.65
C PHE A 67 5.08 -9.62 -3.11
N GLU A 68 5.34 -10.45 -2.13
CA GLU A 68 6.65 -10.59 -1.48
C GLU A 68 7.22 -9.25 -1.03
N PRO A 69 6.54 -8.53 -0.11
CA PRO A 69 7.03 -7.23 0.31
C PRO A 69 8.35 -7.34 1.06
N ASP A 70 9.23 -6.38 0.83
CA ASP A 70 10.47 -6.26 1.58
C ASP A 70 10.21 -5.68 2.97
N TYR A 71 9.21 -4.80 3.06
CA TYR A 71 8.81 -4.18 4.33
C TYR A 71 7.29 -4.11 4.42
N VAL A 72 6.79 -4.23 5.64
CA VAL A 72 5.38 -4.04 5.93
C VAL A 72 5.29 -2.92 6.97
N ILE A 73 4.51 -1.90 6.66
CA ILE A 73 4.31 -0.76 7.55
C ILE A 73 2.84 -0.69 7.96
N ASP A 74 2.61 -0.68 9.23
CA ASP A 74 1.26 -0.68 9.78
C ASP A 74 0.98 0.62 10.54
#